data_d67367852a52c83ee471937495443198
#
_entry.id   d67367852a52c83ee471937495443198
#
_cell.length_a   1.000
_cell.length_b   1.000
_cell.length_c   1.000
_cell.angle_alpha   90.00
_cell.angle_beta   90.00
_cell.angle_gamma   90.00
#
_symmetry.space_group_name_H-M   'P 1'
#
loop_
_entity.id
_entity.type
_entity.pdbx_description
1 polymer ?
#
loop_
_entity_poly.entity_id
_entity_poly.type
_entity_poly.pdbx_seq_one_letter_code
_entity_poly.pdbx_strand_id
1 'polypeptide(L)'
;MGRNDGDLVAGVGPLRRMLPSLMPSRNGALVYYEQQLDLSKTLPWIEARQPSITLYELAIAGLVRVWSERPQINRFIAGGKLYQRDEISFSISVKKSLDENAPLTSIKAVFDPSDTIEDTCKRVEELIERAKDHKRETESEKEMRFVTKLPIFFIRWLVALQRMVDWFGLLPRFMTRNDPLYSSAYVVNLGSVGLEAAYHHLYEYGNIPFFIVLGKVKKAPVVGDDGELSVREVVNIRYTFDERITDGFYTSTALERFREYIENPKLLDGPP
;
A
#
# COMPACT_ATOMS: atom_id res chain seq x y z
N MET A 1 -16.86 -19.09 -9.01
CA MET A 1 -16.57 -18.09 -10.05
C MET A 1 -15.29 -17.39 -9.65
N GLY A 2 -14.29 -17.36 -10.52
CA GLY A 2 -13.07 -16.58 -10.33
C GLY A 2 -13.37 -15.08 -10.51
N ARG A 3 -12.58 -14.23 -9.86
CA ARG A 3 -12.58 -12.79 -10.07
C ARG A 3 -11.50 -12.43 -11.11
N ASN A 4 -11.57 -11.23 -11.64
CA ASN A 4 -10.57 -10.73 -12.61
C ASN A 4 -9.28 -10.23 -11.96
N ASP A 5 -9.26 -10.09 -10.62
CA ASP A 5 -8.21 -9.49 -9.83
C ASP A 5 -7.67 -10.45 -8.74
N GLY A 6 -8.09 -11.72 -8.75
CA GLY A 6 -7.59 -12.72 -7.84
C GLY A 6 -8.37 -14.04 -7.82
N ASP A 7 -7.71 -15.06 -7.33
CA ASP A 7 -8.23 -16.41 -7.21
C ASP A 7 -8.83 -16.67 -5.83
N LEU A 8 -9.92 -17.45 -5.80
CA LEU A 8 -10.56 -17.86 -4.55
C LEU A 8 -9.59 -18.73 -3.74
N VAL A 9 -9.35 -18.36 -2.48
CA VAL A 9 -8.48 -19.15 -1.59
C VAL A 9 -9.21 -20.43 -1.17
N ALA A 10 -8.65 -21.57 -1.57
CA ALA A 10 -9.13 -22.89 -1.17
C ALA A 10 -8.66 -23.26 0.24
N GLY A 11 -9.35 -24.20 0.90
CA GLY A 11 -8.91 -24.76 2.19
C GLY A 11 -8.95 -23.80 3.37
N VAL A 12 -9.70 -22.70 3.28
CA VAL A 12 -9.85 -21.72 4.37
C VAL A 12 -10.53 -22.38 5.57
N GLY A 13 -9.88 -22.29 6.74
CA GLY A 13 -10.42 -22.86 7.99
C GLY A 13 -11.78 -22.26 8.41
N PRO A 14 -12.59 -22.99 9.19
CA PRO A 14 -13.97 -22.58 9.52
C PRO A 14 -14.07 -21.17 10.10
N LEU A 15 -13.23 -20.83 11.09
CA LEU A 15 -13.24 -19.53 11.72
C LEU A 15 -13.00 -18.41 10.69
N ARG A 16 -11.92 -18.52 9.90
CA ARG A 16 -11.59 -17.51 8.88
C ARG A 16 -12.67 -17.36 7.82
N ARG A 17 -13.37 -18.45 7.48
CA ARG A 17 -14.52 -18.39 6.57
C ARG A 17 -15.69 -17.61 7.14
N MET A 18 -15.84 -17.59 8.47
CA MET A 18 -16.91 -16.86 9.16
C MET A 18 -16.58 -15.36 9.37
N LEU A 19 -15.29 -14.99 9.42
CA LEU A 19 -14.89 -13.61 9.72
C LEU A 19 -15.58 -12.53 8.86
N PRO A 20 -15.74 -12.69 7.52
CA PRO A 20 -16.45 -11.69 6.72
C PRO A 20 -17.93 -11.51 7.08
N SER A 21 -18.55 -12.52 7.71
CA SER A 21 -19.93 -12.42 8.21
C SER A 21 -20.00 -11.80 9.60
N LEU A 22 -19.00 -12.06 10.44
CA LEU A 22 -18.87 -11.47 11.78
C LEU A 22 -18.43 -10.00 11.71
N MET A 23 -17.59 -9.67 10.75
CA MET A 23 -17.07 -8.33 10.48
C MET A 23 -17.39 -7.94 9.02
N PRO A 24 -18.63 -7.49 8.73
CA PRO A 24 -19.09 -7.30 7.35
C PRO A 24 -18.47 -6.09 6.66
N SER A 25 -18.08 -5.06 7.42
CA SER A 25 -17.40 -3.88 6.89
C SER A 25 -15.88 -4.01 7.00
N ARG A 26 -15.15 -3.32 6.11
CA ARG A 26 -13.68 -3.28 6.17
C ARG A 26 -13.22 -2.50 7.38
N ASN A 27 -13.88 -1.36 7.68
CA ASN A 27 -13.56 -0.57 8.85
C ASN A 27 -13.90 -1.26 10.19
N GLY A 28 -14.80 -2.23 10.20
CA GLY A 28 -15.07 -3.07 11.36
C GLY A 28 -14.04 -4.17 11.62
N ALA A 29 -13.10 -4.37 10.69
CA ALA A 29 -12.07 -5.41 10.75
C ALA A 29 -10.64 -4.81 10.75
N LEU A 30 -10.49 -3.56 11.19
CA LEU A 30 -9.19 -2.89 11.17
C LEU A 30 -8.32 -3.29 12.35
N VAL A 31 -7.06 -3.52 12.05
CA VAL A 31 -5.97 -3.53 13.04
C VAL A 31 -5.04 -2.37 12.73
N TYR A 32 -4.65 -1.65 13.77
CA TYR A 32 -3.69 -0.56 13.71
C TYR A 32 -2.39 -1.01 14.33
N TYR A 33 -1.29 -0.78 13.64
CA TYR A 33 0.05 -1.15 14.10
C TYR A 33 1.05 -0.05 13.77
N GLU A 34 2.07 0.12 14.62
CA GLU A 34 3.13 1.10 14.41
C GLU A 34 4.49 0.44 14.58
N GLN A 35 5.43 0.80 13.73
CA GLN A 35 6.85 0.48 13.87
C GLN A 35 7.68 1.76 13.82
N GLN A 36 8.66 1.86 14.69
CA GLN A 36 9.76 2.80 14.60
C GLN A 36 10.96 2.06 14.01
N LEU A 37 11.51 2.54 12.90
CA LEU A 37 12.63 1.93 12.19
C LEU A 37 13.88 2.78 12.38
N ASP A 38 14.99 2.13 12.73
CA ASP A 38 16.31 2.75 12.86
C ASP A 38 16.96 2.92 11.48
N LEU A 39 17.29 4.15 11.12
CA LEU A 39 17.86 4.49 9.82
C LEU A 39 19.38 4.68 9.84
N SER A 40 20.05 4.33 10.94
CA SER A 40 21.50 4.55 11.12
C SER A 40 22.36 3.88 10.05
N LYS A 41 21.92 2.72 9.52
CA LYS A 41 22.58 2.04 8.40
C LYS A 41 22.00 2.43 7.05
N THR A 42 20.76 2.83 7.03
CA THR A 42 19.95 3.06 5.82
C THR A 42 20.32 4.37 5.16
N LEU A 43 20.40 5.48 5.91
CA LEU A 43 20.68 6.77 5.32
C LEU A 43 22.09 6.83 4.70
N PRO A 44 23.17 6.37 5.36
CA PRO A 44 24.49 6.31 4.72
C PRO A 44 24.53 5.39 3.50
N TRP A 45 23.76 4.29 3.51
CA TRP A 45 23.68 3.38 2.37
C TRP A 45 22.96 4.04 1.17
N ILE A 46 21.87 4.79 1.41
CA ILE A 46 21.19 5.58 0.39
C ILE A 46 22.11 6.65 -0.21
N GLU A 47 22.81 7.41 0.65
CA GLU A 47 23.74 8.47 0.23
C GLU A 47 24.89 7.95 -0.62
N ALA A 48 25.38 6.75 -0.35
CA ALA A 48 26.48 6.13 -1.10
C ALA A 48 26.05 5.50 -2.43
N ARG A 49 24.73 5.37 -2.68
CA ARG A 49 24.20 4.65 -3.86
C ARG A 49 24.16 5.53 -5.10
N GLN A 50 24.50 4.91 -6.24
CA GLN A 50 24.37 5.52 -7.56
C GLN A 50 23.60 4.56 -8.50
N PRO A 51 22.49 4.99 -9.14
CA PRO A 51 21.86 6.31 -8.97
C PRO A 51 21.28 6.50 -7.56
N SER A 52 21.14 7.75 -7.14
CA SER A 52 20.57 8.08 -5.83
C SER A 52 19.10 7.67 -5.77
N ILE A 53 18.69 7.11 -4.63
CA ILE A 53 17.29 6.74 -4.37
C ILE A 53 16.82 7.46 -3.10
N THR A 54 15.52 7.56 -2.94
CA THR A 54 14.90 8.11 -1.73
C THR A 54 14.55 7.01 -0.72
N LEU A 55 14.37 7.39 0.54
CA LEU A 55 13.85 6.48 1.56
C LEU A 55 12.46 5.91 1.18
N TYR A 56 11.65 6.70 0.48
CA TYR A 56 10.34 6.26 0.02
C TYR A 56 10.44 5.17 -1.07
N GLU A 57 11.32 5.33 -2.03
CA GLU A 57 11.57 4.32 -3.07
C GLU A 57 12.14 3.03 -2.47
N LEU A 58 13.08 3.15 -1.53
CA LEU A 58 13.59 2.00 -0.77
C LEU A 58 12.44 1.30 -0.02
N ALA A 59 11.55 2.06 0.61
CA ALA A 59 10.40 1.47 1.30
C ALA A 59 9.47 0.73 0.35
N ILE A 60 9.19 1.29 -0.83
CA ILE A 60 8.40 0.58 -1.86
C ILE A 60 9.10 -0.72 -2.30
N ALA A 61 10.42 -0.69 -2.55
CA ALA A 61 11.19 -1.88 -2.92
C ALA A 61 11.15 -2.96 -1.82
N GLY A 62 11.31 -2.56 -0.56
CA GLY A 62 11.16 -3.45 0.59
C GLY A 62 9.76 -4.06 0.69
N LEU A 63 8.71 -3.27 0.44
CA LEU A 63 7.33 -3.77 0.40
C LEU A 63 7.13 -4.76 -0.76
N VAL A 64 7.62 -4.49 -1.96
CA VAL A 64 7.53 -5.42 -3.10
C VAL A 64 8.15 -6.76 -2.73
N ARG A 65 9.35 -6.75 -2.14
CA ARG A 65 10.04 -7.96 -1.70
C ARG A 65 9.24 -8.72 -0.65
N VAL A 66 8.71 -8.05 0.37
CA VAL A 66 7.89 -8.69 1.42
C VAL A 66 6.60 -9.27 0.84
N TRP A 67 5.91 -8.56 -0.06
CA TRP A 67 4.69 -9.07 -0.69
C TRP A 67 4.96 -10.29 -1.58
N SER A 68 6.14 -10.36 -2.20
CA SER A 68 6.61 -11.52 -2.96
C SER A 68 6.88 -12.73 -2.04
N GLU A 69 7.59 -12.53 -0.93
CA GLU A 69 7.95 -13.58 0.03
C GLU A 69 6.77 -14.04 0.89
N ARG A 70 5.79 -13.16 1.12
CA ARG A 70 4.67 -13.35 2.04
C ARG A 70 3.31 -13.19 1.35
N PRO A 71 2.94 -14.11 0.45
CA PRO A 71 1.78 -13.93 -0.43
C PRO A 71 0.44 -13.80 0.32
N GLN A 72 0.32 -14.29 1.57
CA GLN A 72 -0.96 -14.17 2.30
C GLN A 72 -1.33 -12.73 2.67
N ILE A 73 -0.35 -11.81 2.80
CA ILE A 73 -0.68 -10.39 3.00
C ILE A 73 -1.21 -9.73 1.73
N ASN A 74 -1.08 -10.39 0.57
CA ASN A 74 -1.63 -9.96 -0.71
C ASN A 74 -3.02 -10.56 -0.99
N ARG A 75 -3.79 -10.82 0.07
CA ARG A 75 -5.17 -11.29 -0.02
C ARG A 75 -6.14 -10.14 0.20
N PHE A 76 -7.39 -10.34 -0.20
CA PHE A 76 -8.46 -9.37 0.04
C PHE A 76 -9.82 -10.08 0.22
N ILE A 77 -10.76 -9.35 0.82
CA ILE A 77 -12.14 -9.81 0.97
C ILE A 77 -13.02 -9.13 -0.07
N ALA A 78 -13.79 -9.93 -0.80
CA ALA A 78 -14.84 -9.46 -1.70
C ALA A 78 -16.01 -10.46 -1.71
N GLY A 79 -17.25 -9.96 -1.75
CA GLY A 79 -18.44 -10.83 -1.73
C GLY A 79 -18.49 -11.80 -0.55
N GLY A 80 -17.94 -11.43 0.60
CA GLY A 80 -17.86 -12.29 1.79
C GLY A 80 -16.88 -13.47 1.67
N LYS A 81 -15.98 -13.45 0.68
CA LYS A 81 -15.00 -14.52 0.42
C LYS A 81 -13.59 -13.96 0.40
N LEU A 82 -12.62 -14.85 0.70
CA LEU A 82 -11.20 -14.52 0.69
C LEU A 82 -10.59 -14.87 -0.67
N TYR A 83 -9.89 -13.92 -1.26
CA TYR A 83 -9.20 -14.06 -2.54
C TYR A 83 -7.71 -13.80 -2.39
N GLN A 84 -6.88 -14.54 -3.16
CA GLN A 84 -5.47 -14.26 -3.37
C GLN A 84 -5.35 -13.35 -4.60
N ARG A 85 -4.71 -12.19 -4.46
CA ARG A 85 -4.51 -11.28 -5.59
C ARG A 85 -3.48 -11.83 -6.58
N ASP A 86 -3.70 -11.59 -7.87
CA ASP A 86 -2.87 -12.09 -8.96
C ASP A 86 -1.59 -11.26 -9.16
N GLU A 87 -1.58 -10.00 -8.73
CA GLU A 87 -0.48 -9.06 -8.94
C GLU A 87 -0.06 -8.41 -7.63
N ILE A 88 1.19 -7.96 -7.54
CA ILE A 88 1.64 -7.04 -6.50
C ILE A 88 1.44 -5.63 -7.03
N SER A 89 0.60 -4.84 -6.39
CA SER A 89 0.34 -3.47 -6.81
C SER A 89 0.16 -2.53 -5.63
N PHE A 90 0.81 -1.37 -5.70
CA PHE A 90 0.67 -0.34 -4.67
C PHE A 90 0.07 0.92 -5.25
N SER A 91 -0.86 1.50 -4.51
CA SER A 91 -1.41 2.80 -4.80
C SER A 91 -0.62 3.86 -4.06
N ILE A 92 -0.20 4.88 -4.79
CA ILE A 92 0.67 5.96 -4.33
C ILE A 92 -0.08 7.27 -4.49
N SER A 93 -0.13 8.08 -3.43
CA SER A 93 -0.63 9.46 -3.50
C SER A 93 0.47 10.40 -3.95
N VAL A 94 0.19 11.19 -4.97
CA VAL A 94 1.10 12.20 -5.48
C VAL A 94 0.39 13.56 -5.48
N LYS A 95 0.98 14.55 -4.80
CA LYS A 95 0.55 15.94 -4.92
C LYS A 95 1.30 16.58 -6.09
N LYS A 96 0.56 17.18 -7.04
CA LYS A 96 1.16 17.73 -8.27
C LYS A 96 2.12 18.89 -8.02
N SER A 97 1.89 19.65 -6.94
CA SER A 97 2.85 20.65 -6.43
C SER A 97 2.67 20.80 -4.90
N LEU A 98 3.64 21.44 -4.23
CA LEU A 98 3.55 21.73 -2.78
C LEU A 98 2.67 22.97 -2.48
N ASP A 99 1.73 23.31 -3.34
CA ASP A 99 0.73 24.32 -3.14
C ASP A 99 -0.50 23.72 -2.44
N GLU A 100 -1.13 24.46 -1.51
CA GLU A 100 -2.30 23.98 -0.76
C GLU A 100 -3.47 23.60 -1.69
N ASN A 101 -3.64 24.34 -2.79
CA ASN A 101 -4.70 24.13 -3.78
C ASN A 101 -4.34 23.11 -4.87
N ALA A 102 -3.11 22.60 -4.87
CA ALA A 102 -2.71 21.63 -5.87
C ALA A 102 -3.49 20.32 -5.73
N PRO A 103 -3.99 19.76 -6.84
CA PRO A 103 -4.75 18.52 -6.81
C PRO A 103 -3.87 17.36 -6.29
N LEU A 104 -4.48 16.52 -5.46
CA LEU A 104 -3.94 15.23 -5.07
C LEU A 104 -4.41 14.19 -6.09
N THR A 105 -3.50 13.45 -6.65
CA THR A 105 -3.80 12.32 -7.53
C THR A 105 -3.32 11.02 -6.91
N SER A 106 -3.98 9.92 -7.25
CA SER A 106 -3.60 8.58 -6.85
C SER A 106 -3.28 7.78 -8.09
N ILE A 107 -2.15 7.09 -8.07
CA ILE A 107 -1.70 6.21 -9.15
C ILE A 107 -1.53 4.80 -8.62
N LYS A 108 -1.84 3.80 -9.44
CA LYS A 108 -1.59 2.40 -9.15
C LYS A 108 -0.33 1.96 -9.90
N ALA A 109 0.66 1.50 -9.14
CA ALA A 109 1.89 0.90 -9.64
C ALA A 109 1.79 -0.62 -9.51
N VAL A 110 2.09 -1.35 -10.58
CA VAL A 110 2.16 -2.82 -10.59
C VAL A 110 3.62 -3.24 -10.65
N PHE A 111 4.00 -4.19 -9.82
CA PHE A 111 5.37 -4.69 -9.67
C PHE A 111 5.44 -6.17 -9.99
N ASP A 112 6.58 -6.59 -10.54
CA ASP A 112 6.90 -7.99 -10.72
C ASP A 112 7.54 -8.53 -9.42
N PRO A 113 7.21 -9.74 -8.95
CA PRO A 113 7.89 -10.38 -7.82
C PRO A 113 9.42 -10.46 -7.97
N SER A 114 9.93 -10.45 -9.19
CA SER A 114 11.36 -10.46 -9.52
C SER A 114 11.99 -9.08 -9.71
N ASP A 115 11.23 -7.97 -9.53
CA ASP A 115 11.77 -6.62 -9.65
C ASP A 115 12.92 -6.41 -8.66
N THR A 116 14.03 -5.89 -9.16
CA THR A 116 15.15 -5.41 -8.33
C THR A 116 14.81 -4.06 -7.68
N ILE A 117 15.69 -3.58 -6.78
CA ILE A 117 15.54 -2.21 -6.24
C ILE A 117 15.52 -1.20 -7.38
N GLU A 118 16.44 -1.34 -8.33
CA GLU A 118 16.58 -0.42 -9.47
C GLU A 118 15.32 -0.40 -10.34
N ASP A 119 14.76 -1.57 -10.64
CA ASP A 119 13.52 -1.69 -11.43
C ASP A 119 12.36 -1.04 -10.71
N THR A 120 12.25 -1.28 -9.40
CA THR A 120 11.20 -0.71 -8.55
C THR A 120 11.34 0.81 -8.46
N CYS A 121 12.53 1.34 -8.17
CA CYS A 121 12.77 2.77 -8.04
C CYS A 121 12.49 3.50 -9.35
N LYS A 122 13.01 3.00 -10.47
CA LYS A 122 12.77 3.54 -11.81
C LYS A 122 11.27 3.59 -12.13
N ARG A 123 10.54 2.52 -11.83
CA ARG A 123 9.09 2.46 -12.06
C ARG A 123 8.33 3.48 -11.21
N VAL A 124 8.70 3.63 -9.93
CA VAL A 124 8.09 4.61 -9.02
C VAL A 124 8.38 6.02 -9.48
N GLU A 125 9.63 6.34 -9.84
CA GLU A 125 10.05 7.65 -10.34
C GLU A 125 9.27 8.03 -11.61
N GLU A 126 9.25 7.15 -12.62
CA GLU A 126 8.51 7.38 -13.86
C GLU A 126 7.01 7.65 -13.64
N LEU A 127 6.40 6.92 -12.71
CA LEU A 127 4.98 7.09 -12.39
C LEU A 127 4.72 8.40 -11.65
N ILE A 128 5.59 8.77 -10.70
CA ILE A 128 5.49 10.04 -9.98
C ILE A 128 5.70 11.22 -10.92
N GLU A 129 6.68 11.16 -11.82
CA GLU A 129 6.91 12.21 -12.82
C GLU A 129 5.71 12.39 -13.75
N ARG A 130 5.15 11.30 -14.27
CA ARG A 130 3.92 11.31 -15.08
C ARG A 130 2.74 11.93 -14.32
N ALA A 131 2.61 11.63 -13.02
CA ALA A 131 1.53 12.17 -12.19
C ALA A 131 1.71 13.65 -11.86
N LYS A 132 2.96 14.15 -11.78
CA LYS A 132 3.29 15.57 -11.59
C LYS A 132 3.10 16.41 -12.85
N ASP A 133 3.07 15.81 -14.04
CA ASP A 133 2.85 16.55 -15.28
C ASP A 133 1.45 17.17 -15.28
N HIS A 134 1.41 18.49 -15.04
CA HIS A 134 0.16 19.27 -15.01
C HIS A 134 -0.64 19.26 -16.32
N LYS A 135 0.02 18.92 -17.43
CA LYS A 135 -0.60 18.84 -18.76
C LYS A 135 -1.29 17.49 -18.99
N ARG A 136 -0.97 16.49 -18.18
CA ARG A 136 -1.53 15.14 -18.29
C ARG A 136 -2.48 14.87 -17.14
N GLU A 137 -3.72 14.61 -17.47
CA GLU A 137 -4.68 14.03 -16.51
C GLU A 137 -4.49 12.51 -16.50
N THR A 138 -4.48 11.93 -15.30
CA THR A 138 -4.52 10.47 -15.16
C THR A 138 -5.88 9.93 -15.63
N GLU A 139 -5.96 8.67 -16.01
CA GLU A 139 -7.22 8.04 -16.39
C GLU A 139 -8.28 8.19 -15.28
N SER A 140 -7.88 7.99 -14.03
CA SER A 140 -8.76 8.17 -12.86
C SER A 140 -9.27 9.61 -12.72
N GLU A 141 -8.43 10.62 -13.01
CA GLU A 141 -8.85 12.03 -12.96
C GLU A 141 -9.87 12.36 -14.06
N LYS A 142 -9.68 11.82 -15.28
CA LYS A 142 -10.62 12.01 -16.38
C LYS A 142 -11.98 11.38 -16.08
N GLU A 143 -11.98 10.14 -15.58
CA GLU A 143 -13.20 9.45 -15.17
C GLU A 143 -13.92 10.19 -14.06
N MET A 144 -13.20 10.62 -13.02
CA MET A 144 -13.76 11.36 -11.89
C MET A 144 -14.35 12.70 -12.33
N ARG A 145 -13.68 13.43 -13.24
CA ARG A 145 -14.19 14.69 -13.79
C ARG A 145 -15.49 14.50 -14.57
N PHE A 146 -15.65 13.39 -15.28
CA PHE A 146 -16.89 13.07 -15.97
C PHE A 146 -18.00 12.72 -14.98
N VAL A 147 -17.71 11.84 -14.03
CA VAL A 147 -18.68 11.37 -13.02
C VAL A 147 -19.16 12.52 -12.12
N THR A 148 -18.27 13.45 -11.73
CA THR A 148 -18.64 14.59 -10.84
C THR A 148 -19.55 15.62 -11.49
N LYS A 149 -19.74 15.58 -12.81
CA LYS A 149 -20.75 16.41 -13.51
C LYS A 149 -22.19 15.88 -13.33
N LEU A 150 -22.33 14.63 -12.89
CA LEU A 150 -23.64 14.02 -12.67
C LEU A 150 -24.23 14.49 -11.34
N PRO A 151 -25.58 14.56 -11.23
CA PRO A 151 -26.24 14.77 -9.95
C PRO A 151 -25.81 13.76 -8.90
N ILE A 152 -25.69 14.19 -7.64
CA ILE A 152 -25.15 13.36 -6.54
C ILE A 152 -25.90 12.03 -6.36
N PHE A 153 -27.20 12.01 -6.60
CA PHE A 153 -27.99 10.77 -6.49
C PHE A 153 -27.60 9.73 -7.55
N PHE A 154 -27.23 10.19 -8.76
CA PHE A 154 -26.70 9.31 -9.81
C PHE A 154 -25.33 8.75 -9.45
N ILE A 155 -24.45 9.58 -8.90
CA ILE A 155 -23.12 9.13 -8.43
C ILE A 155 -23.31 8.05 -7.35
N ARG A 156 -24.17 8.30 -6.37
CA ARG A 156 -24.46 7.31 -5.31
C ARG A 156 -25.03 6.01 -5.87
N TRP A 157 -25.91 6.11 -6.85
CA TRP A 157 -26.48 4.93 -7.53
C TRP A 157 -25.42 4.15 -8.31
N LEU A 158 -24.55 4.83 -9.07
CA LEU A 158 -23.43 4.20 -9.79
C LEU A 158 -22.48 3.48 -8.84
N VAL A 159 -22.09 4.12 -7.74
CA VAL A 159 -21.21 3.51 -6.74
C VAL A 159 -21.89 2.30 -6.08
N ALA A 160 -23.18 2.40 -5.77
CA ALA A 160 -23.93 1.26 -5.20
C ALA A 160 -24.04 0.10 -6.19
N LEU A 161 -24.31 0.40 -7.46
CA LEU A 161 -24.35 -0.60 -8.53
C LEU A 161 -22.99 -1.26 -8.71
N GLN A 162 -21.90 -0.49 -8.77
CA GLN A 162 -20.54 -1.01 -8.89
C GLN A 162 -20.19 -1.92 -7.70
N ARG A 163 -20.51 -1.51 -6.47
CA ARG A 163 -20.31 -2.35 -5.26
C ARG A 163 -21.11 -3.66 -5.33
N MET A 164 -22.33 -3.60 -5.82
CA MET A 164 -23.17 -4.79 -6.01
C MET A 164 -22.55 -5.72 -7.06
N VAL A 165 -22.12 -5.22 -8.20
CA VAL A 165 -21.48 -6.00 -9.26
C VAL A 165 -20.15 -6.58 -8.77
N ASP A 166 -19.37 -5.79 -8.00
CA ASP A 166 -18.13 -6.25 -7.36
C ASP A 166 -18.37 -7.37 -6.34
N TRP A 167 -19.43 -7.25 -5.55
CA TRP A 167 -19.82 -8.31 -4.59
C TRP A 167 -19.97 -9.68 -5.26
N PHE A 168 -20.54 -9.72 -6.47
CA PHE A 168 -20.69 -10.94 -7.25
C PHE A 168 -19.45 -11.33 -8.06
N GLY A 169 -18.37 -10.53 -8.01
CA GLY A 169 -17.14 -10.78 -8.77
C GLY A 169 -17.29 -10.55 -10.27
N LEU A 170 -18.26 -9.75 -10.69
CA LEU A 170 -18.60 -9.52 -12.09
C LEU A 170 -18.02 -8.22 -12.67
N LEU A 171 -17.23 -7.45 -11.88
CA LEU A 171 -16.59 -6.24 -12.38
C LEU A 171 -15.59 -6.58 -13.51
N PRO A 172 -15.69 -5.89 -14.66
CA PRO A 172 -14.73 -6.07 -15.73
C PRO A 172 -13.32 -5.62 -15.33
N ARG A 173 -12.27 -6.30 -15.82
CA ARG A 173 -10.87 -6.00 -15.47
C ARG A 173 -10.45 -4.56 -15.79
N PHE A 174 -11.00 -3.95 -16.82
CA PHE A 174 -10.67 -2.56 -17.17
C PHE A 174 -11.10 -1.56 -16.08
N MET A 175 -12.14 -1.86 -15.29
CA MET A 175 -12.59 -1.02 -14.17
C MET A 175 -11.72 -1.16 -12.92
N THR A 176 -11.09 -2.32 -12.70
CA THR A 176 -10.26 -2.57 -11.50
C THR A 176 -8.77 -2.37 -11.76
N ARG A 177 -8.34 -2.48 -13.04
CA ARG A 177 -6.93 -2.45 -13.41
C ARG A 177 -6.25 -1.12 -13.08
N ASN A 178 -6.92 -0.01 -13.39
CA ASN A 178 -6.38 1.34 -13.22
C ASN A 178 -6.93 2.05 -11.97
N ASP A 179 -7.92 1.45 -11.29
CA ASP A 179 -8.49 2.03 -10.09
C ASP A 179 -7.54 1.85 -8.90
N PRO A 180 -7.03 2.95 -8.30
CA PRO A 180 -6.11 2.88 -7.17
C PRO A 180 -6.70 2.17 -5.95
N LEU A 181 -8.03 2.04 -5.83
CA LEU A 181 -8.68 1.37 -4.70
C LEU A 181 -8.81 -0.15 -4.86
N TYR A 182 -8.23 -0.70 -5.95
CA TYR A 182 -8.09 -2.14 -6.21
C TYR A 182 -6.62 -2.54 -6.29
N SER A 183 -5.88 -2.38 -5.18
CA SER A 183 -4.44 -2.69 -5.09
C SER A 183 -4.11 -3.50 -3.84
N SER A 184 -2.88 -3.97 -3.74
CA SER A 184 -2.35 -4.74 -2.60
C SER A 184 -2.23 -3.89 -1.34
N ALA A 185 -1.80 -2.64 -1.49
CA ALA A 185 -1.73 -1.66 -0.42
C ALA A 185 -1.82 -0.23 -0.97
N TYR A 186 -2.21 0.69 -0.11
CA TYR A 186 -2.10 2.12 -0.34
C TYR A 186 -0.92 2.67 0.47
N VAL A 187 0.06 3.29 -0.17
CA VAL A 187 1.30 3.74 0.46
C VAL A 187 1.43 5.26 0.35
N VAL A 188 1.50 5.92 1.48
CA VAL A 188 1.54 7.39 1.59
C VAL A 188 2.83 7.84 2.28
N ASN A 189 3.48 8.86 1.73
CA ASN A 189 4.65 9.51 2.33
C ASN A 189 4.25 10.87 2.92
N LEU A 190 3.88 10.92 4.18
CA LEU A 190 3.64 12.17 4.90
C LEU A 190 4.95 12.89 5.28
N GLY A 191 6.07 12.16 5.33
CA GLY A 191 7.39 12.74 5.55
C GLY A 191 7.78 13.76 4.50
N SER A 192 7.34 13.59 3.25
CA SER A 192 7.60 14.54 2.16
C SER A 192 6.98 15.93 2.38
N VAL A 193 5.98 16.02 3.24
CA VAL A 193 5.33 17.27 3.66
C VAL A 193 5.61 17.63 5.13
N GLY A 194 6.61 16.97 5.74
CA GLY A 194 7.09 17.28 7.09
C GLY A 194 6.23 16.75 8.23
N LEU A 195 5.27 15.86 7.96
CA LEU A 195 4.36 15.31 8.95
C LEU A 195 4.83 13.96 9.52
N GLU A 196 4.43 13.66 10.74
CA GLU A 196 4.52 12.34 11.33
C GLU A 196 3.55 11.37 10.63
N ALA A 197 3.84 10.07 10.75
CA ALA A 197 2.89 9.06 10.27
C ALA A 197 1.55 9.18 10.99
N ALA A 198 0.47 9.00 10.25
CA ALA A 198 -0.90 8.96 10.79
C ALA A 198 -1.54 7.61 10.50
N TYR A 199 -2.44 7.16 11.37
CA TYR A 199 -3.31 6.05 11.03
C TYR A 199 -4.38 6.49 10.05
N HIS A 200 -4.67 5.66 9.07
CA HIS A 200 -5.70 5.93 8.07
C HIS A 200 -6.70 4.76 8.05
N HIS A 201 -7.98 5.06 7.88
CA HIS A 201 -8.99 4.02 7.69
C HIS A 201 -8.83 3.35 6.31
N LEU A 202 -9.38 2.15 6.14
CA LEU A 202 -9.50 1.54 4.82
C LEU A 202 -10.77 2.05 4.13
N TYR A 203 -10.71 2.19 2.81
CA TYR A 203 -11.88 2.57 2.01
C TYR A 203 -12.85 1.40 1.92
N GLU A 204 -14.16 1.68 2.12
CA GLU A 204 -15.20 0.68 1.92
C GLU A 204 -15.47 0.38 0.44
N TYR A 205 -15.09 1.31 -0.45
CA TYR A 205 -15.04 1.09 -1.89
C TYR A 205 -13.72 0.43 -2.28
N GLY A 206 -13.72 -0.41 -3.31
CA GLY A 206 -12.54 -1.17 -3.72
C GLY A 206 -12.25 -2.35 -2.80
N ASN A 207 -11.01 -2.83 -2.80
CA ASN A 207 -10.63 -4.03 -2.04
C ASN A 207 -9.21 -3.98 -1.45
N ILE A 208 -8.69 -2.78 -1.21
CA ILE A 208 -7.37 -2.60 -0.58
C ILE A 208 -7.40 -3.15 0.85
N PRO A 209 -6.50 -4.08 1.19
CA PRO A 209 -6.43 -4.65 2.52
C PRO A 209 -5.44 -3.93 3.45
N PHE A 210 -4.53 -3.11 2.91
CA PHE A 210 -3.50 -2.40 3.67
C PHE A 210 -3.46 -0.91 3.35
N PHE A 211 -3.26 -0.09 4.38
CA PHE A 211 -2.87 1.31 4.27
C PHE A 211 -1.58 1.52 5.06
N ILE A 212 -0.55 2.04 4.41
CA ILE A 212 0.81 2.19 4.96
C ILE A 212 1.20 3.65 4.86
N VAL A 213 1.55 4.25 5.99
CA VAL A 213 1.90 5.66 6.07
C VAL A 213 3.31 5.84 6.63
N LEU A 214 4.21 6.39 5.81
CA LEU A 214 5.53 6.78 6.23
C LEU A 214 5.51 8.21 6.79
N GLY A 215 6.07 8.39 7.97
CA GLY A 215 6.27 9.70 8.59
C GLY A 215 7.59 10.34 8.17
N LYS A 216 7.85 11.53 8.71
CA LYS A 216 9.13 12.21 8.53
C LYS A 216 10.26 11.50 9.30
N VAL A 217 11.46 11.60 8.75
CA VAL A 217 12.68 11.23 9.47
C VAL A 217 12.90 12.22 10.60
N LYS A 218 13.22 11.71 11.79
CA LYS A 218 13.49 12.50 13.00
C LYS A 218 14.53 11.84 13.87
N LYS A 219 15.16 12.63 14.73
CA LYS A 219 16.03 12.11 15.80
C LYS A 219 15.15 11.65 16.97
N ALA A 220 15.40 10.43 17.45
CA ALA A 220 14.72 9.89 18.63
C ALA A 220 15.68 9.05 19.49
N PRO A 221 15.42 8.91 20.80
CA PRO A 221 16.14 7.98 21.62
C PRO A 221 15.80 6.54 21.22
N VAL A 222 16.84 5.73 21.05
CA VAL A 222 16.72 4.30 20.73
C VAL A 222 17.57 3.53 21.72
N VAL A 223 17.03 2.48 22.30
CA VAL A 223 17.79 1.51 23.12
C VAL A 223 18.40 0.49 22.18
N GLY A 224 19.74 0.39 22.18
CA GLY A 224 20.47 -0.62 21.40
C GLY A 224 20.34 -2.03 21.99
N ASP A 225 20.81 -3.04 21.26
CA ASP A 225 20.85 -4.44 21.72
C ASP A 225 21.75 -4.63 22.96
N ASP A 226 22.69 -3.71 23.18
CA ASP A 226 23.55 -3.61 24.36
C ASP A 226 22.88 -2.97 25.59
N GLY A 227 21.61 -2.53 25.44
CA GLY A 227 20.87 -1.81 26.47
C GLY A 227 21.21 -0.31 26.61
N GLU A 228 22.15 0.20 25.81
CA GLU A 228 22.57 1.59 25.88
C GLU A 228 21.61 2.49 25.10
N LEU A 229 21.37 3.69 25.66
CA LEU A 229 20.53 4.71 25.04
C LEU A 229 21.36 5.58 24.08
N SER A 230 20.93 5.64 22.84
CA SER A 230 21.54 6.51 21.83
C SER A 230 20.50 7.32 21.06
N VAL A 231 20.88 8.51 20.58
CA VAL A 231 20.02 9.30 19.70
C VAL A 231 20.29 8.88 18.26
N ARG A 232 19.28 8.36 17.57
CA ARG A 232 19.39 7.89 16.19
C ARG A 232 18.37 8.56 15.29
N GLU A 233 18.63 8.55 14.00
CA GLU A 233 17.63 8.92 12.98
C GLU A 233 16.68 7.76 12.75
N VAL A 234 15.40 8.05 12.92
CA VAL A 234 14.33 7.04 12.82
C VAL A 234 13.19 7.54 11.93
N VAL A 235 12.42 6.59 11.42
CA VAL A 235 11.14 6.86 10.77
C VAL A 235 10.05 6.04 11.44
N ASN A 236 8.91 6.66 11.72
CA ASN A 236 7.72 5.93 12.16
C ASN A 236 6.89 5.55 10.93
N ILE A 237 6.47 4.30 10.89
CA ILE A 237 5.54 3.80 9.87
C ILE A 237 4.29 3.29 10.57
N ARG A 238 3.13 3.72 10.11
CA ARG A 238 1.84 3.25 10.60
C ARG A 238 1.12 2.44 9.55
N TYR A 239 0.60 1.32 10.02
CA TYR A 239 -0.12 0.34 9.22
C TYR A 239 -1.56 0.27 9.70
N THR A 240 -2.47 0.22 8.76
CA THR A 240 -3.86 -0.14 8.97
C THR A 240 -4.17 -1.30 8.05
N PHE A 241 -4.65 -2.42 8.57
CA PHE A 241 -4.91 -3.59 7.73
C PHE A 241 -6.18 -4.35 8.15
N ASP A 242 -6.71 -5.09 7.19
CA ASP A 242 -7.89 -5.93 7.33
C ASP A 242 -7.51 -7.28 7.94
N GLU A 243 -7.85 -7.55 9.20
CA GLU A 243 -7.50 -8.81 9.88
C GLU A 243 -8.15 -10.07 9.27
N ARG A 244 -9.14 -9.91 8.42
CA ARG A 244 -9.82 -11.02 7.77
C ARG A 244 -8.97 -11.73 6.73
N ILE A 245 -7.92 -11.06 6.20
CA ILE A 245 -7.09 -11.59 5.10
C ILE A 245 -6.08 -12.64 5.55
N THR A 246 -5.49 -12.46 6.74
CA THR A 246 -4.52 -13.38 7.34
C THR A 246 -4.51 -13.22 8.86
N ASP A 247 -3.79 -14.07 9.59
CA ASP A 247 -3.69 -13.96 11.04
C ASP A 247 -2.60 -12.96 11.47
N GLY A 248 -2.68 -12.55 12.75
CA GLY A 248 -1.76 -11.56 13.30
C GLY A 248 -0.31 -12.05 13.34
N PHE A 249 -0.06 -13.35 13.52
CA PHE A 249 1.30 -13.88 13.52
C PHE A 249 1.94 -13.78 12.13
N TYR A 250 1.20 -14.16 11.09
CA TYR A 250 1.68 -14.04 9.73
C TYR A 250 1.93 -12.58 9.33
N THR A 251 1.01 -11.68 9.70
CA THR A 251 1.17 -10.25 9.45
C THR A 251 2.39 -9.69 10.19
N SER A 252 2.56 -10.01 11.49
CA SER A 252 3.69 -9.52 12.26
C SER A 252 5.04 -9.97 11.70
N THR A 253 5.16 -11.25 11.31
CA THR A 253 6.40 -11.74 10.68
C THR A 253 6.68 -11.09 9.33
N ALA A 254 5.65 -10.73 8.56
CA ALA A 254 5.82 -9.99 7.32
C ALA A 254 6.30 -8.55 7.58
N LEU A 255 5.75 -7.86 8.59
CA LEU A 255 6.15 -6.50 8.94
C LEU A 255 7.54 -6.46 9.60
N GLU A 256 7.93 -7.49 10.37
CA GLU A 256 9.30 -7.61 10.87
C GLU A 256 10.29 -7.83 9.72
N ARG A 257 9.94 -8.64 8.72
CA ARG A 257 10.76 -8.80 7.52
C ARG A 257 10.94 -7.47 6.77
N PHE A 258 9.89 -6.66 6.70
CA PHE A 258 9.98 -5.31 6.15
C PHE A 258 10.95 -4.43 6.97
N ARG A 259 10.86 -4.47 8.32
CA ARG A 259 11.81 -3.77 9.21
C ARG A 259 13.25 -4.16 8.87
N GLU A 260 13.54 -5.47 8.79
CA GLU A 260 14.87 -5.97 8.47
C GLU A 260 15.41 -5.37 7.16
N TYR A 261 14.57 -5.29 6.11
CA TYR A 261 14.95 -4.69 4.83
C TYR A 261 15.25 -3.20 4.93
N ILE A 262 14.47 -2.48 5.72
CA ILE A 262 14.69 -1.04 5.86
C ILE A 262 15.90 -0.76 6.75
N GLU A 263 16.06 -1.44 7.88
CA GLU A 263 17.18 -1.23 8.81
C GLU A 263 18.50 -1.83 8.29
N ASN A 264 18.44 -2.75 7.32
CA ASN A 264 19.60 -3.37 6.68
C ASN A 264 19.40 -3.50 5.16
N PRO A 265 19.44 -2.38 4.41
CA PRO A 265 19.05 -2.34 3.01
C PRO A 265 19.94 -3.18 2.08
N LYS A 266 21.15 -3.58 2.52
CA LYS A 266 21.99 -4.53 1.78
C LYS A 266 21.31 -5.88 1.53
N LEU A 267 20.32 -6.25 2.33
CA LEU A 267 19.54 -7.48 2.12
C LEU A 267 18.69 -7.41 0.84
N LEU A 268 18.42 -6.21 0.34
CA LEU A 268 17.69 -6.02 -0.91
C LEU A 268 18.59 -6.05 -2.16
N ASP A 269 19.93 -5.96 -2.01
CA ASP A 269 20.87 -6.04 -3.15
C ASP A 269 20.95 -7.45 -3.74
N GLY A 270 20.48 -8.47 -3.00
CA GLY A 270 20.40 -9.84 -3.49
C GLY A 270 19.21 -10.08 -4.42
N PRO A 271 19.20 -11.21 -5.17
CA PRO A 271 18.05 -11.58 -5.99
C PRO A 271 16.78 -11.69 -5.14
N PRO A 272 15.61 -11.39 -5.74
CA PRO A 272 14.33 -11.54 -5.07
C PRO A 272 13.99 -12.98 -4.70
#